data_a41e65b2925706b1b5cd2ac9f818585f
#
_entry.id   a41e65b2925706b1b5cd2ac9f818585f
#
_cell.length_a   1.000
_cell.length_b   1.000
_cell.length_c   1.000
_cell.angle_alpha   90.00
_cell.angle_beta   90.00
_cell.angle_gamma   90.00
#
_symmetry.space_group_name_H-M   'P 1'
#
loop_
_entity.id
_entity.type
_entity.pdbx_description
1 polymer ?
#
loop_
_entity_poly.entity_id
_entity_poly.type
_entity_poly.pdbx_seq_one_letter_code
_entity_poly.pdbx_strand_id
1 'polypeptide(L)'
;DYLTTHIWPLNWGWVDSADLAGTWAGGEAKVRDYMARHQAIAGRLGKPLVFEEFGFPRDAGLYDPGSPTSFKDRYYRLIYGAVLDSAAKGGPLMGSNFWAWGGEGRAAHPDHRFAPGDRLYVGDPMHEPQGWYSVFDVDESTKAVIKAHSAELARMS
;
A
#
# COMPACT_ATOMS: atom_id res chain seq x y z
N ASP A 1 2.22 -24.01 -0.80
CA ASP A 1 1.10 -23.27 -1.38
C ASP A 1 0.59 -22.23 -0.39
N TYR A 2 0.30 -21.02 -0.84
CA TYR A 2 -0.26 -19.93 -0.05
C TYR A 2 -1.33 -19.18 -0.87
N LEU A 3 -2.14 -18.39 -0.19
CA LEU A 3 -3.16 -17.53 -0.81
C LEU A 3 -2.62 -16.12 -0.94
N THR A 4 -3.05 -15.42 -1.99
CA THR A 4 -2.74 -14.01 -2.19
C THR A 4 -4.02 -13.18 -2.30
N THR A 5 -3.93 -11.91 -1.95
CA THR A 5 -4.99 -10.93 -2.20
C THR A 5 -4.40 -9.54 -2.33
N HIS A 6 -5.12 -8.68 -3.03
CA HIS A 6 -4.77 -7.26 -3.23
C HIS A 6 -5.72 -6.37 -2.44
N ILE A 7 -5.30 -5.14 -2.09
CA ILE A 7 -6.16 -4.18 -1.39
C ILE A 7 -5.92 -2.77 -1.97
N TRP A 8 -6.91 -2.27 -2.73
CA TRP A 8 -6.84 -1.01 -3.46
C TRP A 8 -8.00 -0.07 -3.09
N PRO A 9 -8.00 0.58 -1.90
CA PRO A 9 -9.14 1.34 -1.40
C PRO A 9 -9.58 2.48 -2.32
N LEU A 10 -8.63 3.17 -2.97
CA LEU A 10 -8.95 4.25 -3.90
C LEU A 10 -9.57 3.72 -5.18
N ASN A 11 -8.97 2.70 -5.81
CA ASN A 11 -9.47 2.10 -7.05
C ASN A 11 -10.87 1.47 -6.86
N TRP A 12 -11.17 1.03 -5.65
CA TRP A 12 -12.49 0.45 -5.31
C TRP A 12 -13.51 1.49 -4.83
N GLY A 13 -13.17 2.78 -4.84
CA GLY A 13 -14.06 3.86 -4.40
C GLY A 13 -14.38 3.82 -2.90
N TRP A 14 -13.48 3.29 -2.08
CA TRP A 14 -13.65 3.27 -0.63
C TRP A 14 -13.16 4.55 0.04
N VAL A 15 -12.27 5.26 -0.62
CA VAL A 15 -11.78 6.59 -0.26
C VAL A 15 -11.77 7.49 -1.48
N ASP A 16 -11.76 8.81 -1.25
CA ASP A 16 -11.62 9.84 -2.28
C ASP A 16 -10.29 10.56 -2.08
N SER A 17 -9.42 10.58 -3.11
CA SER A 17 -8.13 11.25 -3.06
C SER A 17 -8.23 12.77 -2.88
N ALA A 18 -9.35 13.38 -3.31
CA ALA A 18 -9.62 14.81 -3.12
C ALA A 18 -10.07 15.13 -1.68
N ASP A 19 -10.66 14.14 -0.96
CA ASP A 19 -11.10 14.28 0.43
C ASP A 19 -10.74 13.05 1.27
N LEU A 20 -9.46 12.80 1.42
CA LEU A 20 -8.98 11.70 2.23
C LEU A 20 -9.40 11.83 3.70
N ALA A 21 -9.42 13.05 4.24
CA ALA A 21 -9.79 13.27 5.63
C ALA A 21 -11.25 12.90 5.91
N GLY A 22 -12.17 13.29 5.04
CA GLY A 22 -13.60 13.00 5.18
C GLY A 22 -13.94 11.53 4.90
N THR A 23 -13.20 10.87 4.00
CA THR A 23 -13.52 9.51 3.57
C THR A 23 -12.71 8.42 4.28
N TRP A 24 -11.65 8.78 4.99
CA TRP A 24 -10.72 7.84 5.62
C TRP A 24 -11.42 6.83 6.56
N ALA A 25 -12.25 7.30 7.47
CA ALA A 25 -12.83 6.42 8.49
C ALA A 25 -13.70 5.30 7.87
N GLY A 26 -14.49 5.65 6.84
CA GLY A 26 -15.28 4.67 6.10
C GLY A 26 -14.42 3.70 5.27
N GLY A 27 -13.36 4.22 4.65
CA GLY A 27 -12.39 3.42 3.92
C GLY A 27 -11.63 2.45 4.81
N GLU A 28 -11.12 2.91 5.95
CA GLU A 28 -10.43 2.09 6.93
C GLU A 28 -11.31 0.94 7.44
N ALA A 29 -12.58 1.21 7.72
CA ALA A 29 -13.52 0.18 8.16
C ALA A 29 -13.69 -0.92 7.11
N LYS A 30 -13.81 -0.55 5.83
CA LYS A 30 -13.90 -1.51 4.71
C LYS A 30 -12.60 -2.31 4.54
N VAL A 31 -11.44 -1.68 4.67
CA VAL A 31 -10.14 -2.36 4.63
C VAL A 31 -10.04 -3.40 5.74
N ARG A 32 -10.40 -3.05 6.97
CA ARG A 32 -10.38 -3.97 8.12
C ARG A 32 -11.32 -5.16 7.92
N ASP A 33 -12.54 -4.92 7.44
CA ASP A 33 -13.49 -5.99 7.13
C ASP A 33 -12.97 -6.92 6.03
N TYR A 34 -12.41 -6.35 4.96
CA TYR A 34 -11.79 -7.11 3.87
C TYR A 34 -10.65 -8.01 4.38
N MET A 35 -9.73 -7.45 5.16
CA MET A 35 -8.62 -8.21 5.75
C MET A 35 -9.12 -9.34 6.66
N ALA A 36 -10.11 -9.07 7.51
CA ALA A 36 -10.67 -10.05 8.42
C ALA A 36 -11.31 -11.23 7.67
N ARG A 37 -12.07 -10.95 6.60
CA ARG A 37 -12.70 -11.98 5.75
C ARG A 37 -11.67 -12.88 5.10
N HIS A 38 -10.61 -12.31 4.51
CA HIS A 38 -9.57 -13.09 3.83
C HIS A 38 -8.75 -13.93 4.81
N GLN A 39 -8.43 -13.39 5.99
CA GLN A 39 -7.80 -14.17 7.06
C GLN A 39 -8.70 -15.35 7.53
N ALA A 40 -10.01 -15.11 7.67
CA ALA A 40 -10.94 -16.17 8.03
C ALA A 40 -11.02 -17.28 6.95
N ILE A 41 -10.97 -16.91 5.66
CA ILE A 41 -10.90 -17.86 4.54
C ILE A 41 -9.60 -18.68 4.61
N ALA A 42 -8.47 -17.99 4.75
CA ALA A 42 -7.16 -18.62 4.84
C ALA A 42 -7.07 -19.59 6.03
N GLY A 43 -7.57 -19.18 7.20
CA GLY A 43 -7.62 -20.03 8.39
C GLY A 43 -8.47 -21.28 8.18
N ARG A 44 -9.64 -21.17 7.55
CA ARG A 44 -10.47 -22.35 7.22
C ARG A 44 -9.80 -23.31 6.24
N LEU A 45 -8.99 -22.78 5.33
CA LEU A 45 -8.26 -23.59 4.34
C LEU A 45 -6.91 -24.11 4.88
N GLY A 46 -6.50 -23.69 6.06
CA GLY A 46 -5.19 -24.03 6.63
C GLY A 46 -4.03 -23.56 5.76
N LYS A 47 -4.16 -22.38 5.10
CA LYS A 47 -3.16 -21.85 4.18
C LYS A 47 -2.64 -20.49 4.65
N PRO A 48 -1.34 -20.22 4.48
CA PRO A 48 -0.81 -18.88 4.64
C PRO A 48 -1.46 -17.90 3.65
N LEU A 49 -1.59 -16.63 4.07
CA LEU A 49 -2.10 -15.53 3.26
C LEU A 49 -1.02 -14.45 3.13
N VAL A 50 -0.88 -13.90 1.94
CA VAL A 50 -0.02 -12.73 1.67
C VAL A 50 -0.88 -11.64 1.03
N PHE A 51 -0.78 -10.41 1.54
CA PHE A 51 -1.26 -9.23 0.83
C PHE A 51 -0.25 -8.89 -0.26
N GLU A 52 -0.47 -9.46 -1.44
CA GLU A 52 0.48 -9.44 -2.55
C GLU A 52 0.65 -8.06 -3.16
N GLU A 53 -0.43 -7.27 -3.15
CA GLU A 53 -0.41 -5.88 -3.56
C GLU A 53 -1.27 -5.03 -2.64
N PHE A 54 -0.73 -3.90 -2.21
CA PHE A 54 -1.47 -2.81 -1.60
C PHE A 54 -0.75 -1.50 -1.86
N GLY A 55 -1.51 -0.43 -2.03
CA GLY A 55 -0.97 0.90 -2.23
C GLY A 55 -1.97 1.96 -1.78
N PHE A 56 -1.48 3.19 -1.61
CA PHE A 56 -2.30 4.33 -1.24
C PHE A 56 -1.75 5.61 -1.90
N PRO A 57 -2.63 6.53 -2.34
CA PRO A 57 -2.20 7.76 -2.99
C PRO A 57 -1.48 8.70 -2.02
N ARG A 58 -0.85 9.73 -2.58
CA ARG A 58 -0.37 10.89 -1.83
C ARG A 58 -1.53 11.76 -1.38
N ASP A 59 -1.31 12.56 -0.35
CA ASP A 59 -2.32 13.48 0.16
C ASP A 59 -2.74 14.48 -0.92
N ALA A 60 -4.00 14.92 -0.87
CA ALA A 60 -4.59 15.88 -1.81
C ALA A 60 -4.50 15.51 -3.30
N GLY A 61 -4.40 14.23 -3.64
CA GLY A 61 -4.32 13.76 -5.02
C GLY A 61 -3.06 14.21 -5.77
N LEU A 62 -1.99 14.51 -5.03
CA LEU A 62 -0.70 14.91 -5.60
C LEU A 62 0.10 13.70 -6.07
N TYR A 63 1.06 13.92 -6.98
CA TYR A 63 1.90 12.85 -7.57
C TYR A 63 3.40 13.12 -7.39
N ASP A 64 3.80 14.39 -7.18
CA ASP A 64 5.20 14.78 -7.13
C ASP A 64 5.94 14.17 -5.95
N PRO A 65 7.21 13.74 -6.12
CA PRO A 65 8.08 13.37 -5.02
C PRO A 65 8.19 14.50 -3.98
N GLY A 66 8.17 14.13 -2.70
CA GLY A 66 8.17 15.09 -1.60
C GLY A 66 6.80 15.68 -1.26
N SER A 67 5.74 15.41 -2.04
CA SER A 67 4.37 15.72 -1.62
C SER A 67 4.00 14.93 -0.36
N PRO A 68 3.10 15.47 0.51
CA PRO A 68 2.73 14.79 1.75
C PRO A 68 2.20 13.38 1.53
N THR A 69 2.52 12.48 2.48
CA THR A 69 2.14 11.06 2.46
C THR A 69 1.45 10.62 3.76
N SER A 70 0.81 11.54 4.48
CA SER A 70 0.27 11.26 5.82
C SER A 70 -0.75 10.12 5.82
N PHE A 71 -1.67 10.09 4.86
CA PHE A 71 -2.67 9.02 4.72
C PHE A 71 -2.05 7.74 4.14
N LYS A 72 -1.09 7.84 3.22
CA LYS A 72 -0.29 6.69 2.75
C LYS A 72 0.40 6.00 3.92
N ASP A 73 1.10 6.75 4.75
CA ASP A 73 1.80 6.23 5.93
C ASP A 73 0.84 5.59 6.94
N ARG A 74 -0.35 6.20 7.13
CA ARG A 74 -1.40 5.67 7.98
C ARG A 74 -1.94 4.35 7.43
N TYR A 75 -2.15 4.26 6.13
CA TYR A 75 -2.61 3.04 5.47
C TYR A 75 -1.57 1.92 5.54
N TYR A 76 -0.30 2.23 5.33
CA TYR A 76 0.79 1.26 5.45
C TYR A 76 0.88 0.71 6.88
N ARG A 77 0.78 1.58 7.90
CA ARG A 77 0.72 1.12 9.31
C ARG A 77 -0.48 0.21 9.58
N LEU A 78 -1.62 0.48 8.96
CA LEU A 78 -2.81 -0.35 9.08
C LEU A 78 -2.57 -1.77 8.55
N ILE A 79 -2.03 -1.89 7.33
CA ILE A 79 -1.72 -3.18 6.71
C ILE A 79 -0.63 -3.92 7.50
N TYR A 80 0.47 -3.24 7.78
CA TYR A 80 1.59 -3.84 8.53
C TYR A 80 1.23 -4.24 9.95
N GLY A 81 0.39 -3.46 10.63
CA GLY A 81 -0.15 -3.82 11.93
C GLY A 81 -0.94 -5.12 11.87
N ALA A 82 -1.75 -5.33 10.84
CA ALA A 82 -2.48 -6.59 10.66
C ALA A 82 -1.56 -7.79 10.44
N VAL A 83 -0.45 -7.62 9.70
CA VAL A 83 0.56 -8.69 9.53
C VAL A 83 1.22 -9.02 10.86
N LEU A 84 1.68 -8.02 11.61
CA LEU A 84 2.32 -8.21 12.91
C LEU A 84 1.37 -8.86 13.93
N ASP A 85 0.13 -8.39 13.98
CA ASP A 85 -0.92 -8.96 14.85
C ASP A 85 -1.18 -10.43 14.53
N SER A 86 -1.23 -10.77 13.24
CA SER A 86 -1.39 -12.14 12.78
C SER A 86 -0.19 -13.01 13.18
N ALA A 87 1.03 -12.54 12.94
CA ALA A 87 2.25 -13.25 13.30
C ALA A 87 2.31 -13.51 14.81
N ALA A 88 2.02 -12.50 15.64
CA ALA A 88 2.01 -12.63 17.10
C ALA A 88 0.99 -13.66 17.62
N LYS A 89 -0.09 -13.91 16.88
CA LYS A 89 -1.18 -14.84 17.25
C LYS A 89 -1.11 -16.18 16.55
N GLY A 90 -0.08 -16.43 15.74
CA GLY A 90 -0.02 -17.63 14.89
C GLY A 90 -1.14 -17.69 13.85
N GLY A 91 -1.59 -16.52 13.39
CA GLY A 91 -2.65 -16.40 12.38
C GLY A 91 -2.14 -16.64 10.95
N PRO A 92 -3.04 -16.69 9.98
CA PRO A 92 -2.68 -17.05 8.60
C PRO A 92 -2.01 -15.95 7.79
N LEU A 93 -2.12 -14.67 8.16
CA LEU A 93 -1.53 -13.56 7.42
C LEU A 93 -0.03 -13.47 7.72
N MET A 94 0.79 -13.84 6.74
CA MET A 94 2.22 -14.09 6.92
C MET A 94 3.12 -13.06 6.23
N GLY A 95 2.55 -12.17 5.42
CA GLY A 95 3.36 -11.17 4.72
C GLY A 95 2.55 -10.21 3.87
N SER A 96 3.27 -9.23 3.34
CA SER A 96 2.70 -8.21 2.45
C SER A 96 3.76 -7.60 1.54
N ASN A 97 3.37 -7.23 0.31
CA ASN A 97 4.20 -6.49 -0.63
C ASN A 97 3.48 -5.19 -0.98
N PHE A 98 4.13 -4.06 -0.76
CA PHE A 98 3.55 -2.77 -1.14
C PHE A 98 3.76 -2.47 -2.63
N TRP A 99 2.83 -1.78 -3.21
CA TRP A 99 2.91 -1.21 -4.53
C TRP A 99 3.09 0.31 -4.43
N ALA A 100 4.16 0.91 -4.96
CA ALA A 100 5.31 0.19 -5.47
C ALA A 100 6.56 1.02 -5.20
N TRP A 101 7.73 0.42 -5.27
CA TRP A 101 8.97 1.16 -5.12
C TRP A 101 9.29 1.96 -6.39
N GLY A 102 9.25 3.29 -6.31
CA GLY A 102 9.67 4.21 -7.37
C GLY A 102 11.12 4.65 -7.25
N GLY A 103 11.66 4.64 -6.03
CA GLY A 103 13.05 5.01 -5.77
C GLY A 103 13.41 6.39 -6.30
N GLU A 104 14.52 6.50 -7.01
CA GLU A 104 14.98 7.72 -7.67
C GLU A 104 14.25 8.02 -8.99
N GLY A 105 13.35 7.14 -9.43
CA GLY A 105 12.54 7.34 -10.62
C GLY A 105 11.65 8.56 -10.52
N ARG A 106 11.36 9.18 -11.65
CA ARG A 106 10.50 10.38 -11.75
C ARG A 106 9.60 10.25 -12.98
N ALA A 107 8.43 10.90 -12.93
CA ALA A 107 7.58 11.00 -14.10
C ALA A 107 8.32 11.69 -15.25
N ALA A 108 8.09 11.22 -16.48
CA ALA A 108 8.72 11.80 -17.66
C ALA A 108 8.16 13.19 -18.01
N HIS A 109 6.90 13.45 -17.61
CA HIS A 109 6.17 14.66 -17.96
C HIS A 109 5.56 15.34 -16.73
N PRO A 110 5.43 16.70 -16.74
CA PRO A 110 4.83 17.46 -15.64
C PRO A 110 3.35 17.15 -15.37
N ASP A 111 2.62 16.60 -16.35
CA ASP A 111 1.24 16.16 -16.20
C ASP A 111 1.11 14.73 -15.64
N HIS A 112 2.24 14.09 -15.32
CA HIS A 112 2.32 12.73 -14.81
C HIS A 112 1.71 11.65 -15.72
N ARG A 113 1.53 11.94 -17.01
CA ARG A 113 1.01 10.99 -17.97
C ARG A 113 2.13 10.28 -18.71
N PHE A 114 2.00 8.98 -18.85
CA PHE A 114 2.88 8.18 -19.72
C PHE A 114 2.48 8.41 -21.18
N ALA A 115 3.46 8.65 -22.04
CA ALA A 115 3.28 8.78 -23.49
C ALA A 115 4.04 7.68 -24.23
N PRO A 116 3.56 7.26 -25.44
CA PRO A 116 4.27 6.30 -26.25
C PRO A 116 5.72 6.73 -26.54
N GLY A 117 6.67 5.85 -26.23
CA GLY A 117 8.10 6.13 -26.38
C GLY A 117 8.80 6.53 -25.08
N ASP A 118 8.06 6.84 -24.02
CA ASP A 118 8.64 7.09 -22.70
C ASP A 118 9.28 5.82 -22.12
N ARG A 119 10.19 6.05 -21.19
CA ARG A 119 10.69 5.00 -20.30
C ARG A 119 9.96 5.09 -18.97
N LEU A 120 9.49 3.95 -18.48
CA LEU A 120 8.86 3.85 -17.19
C LEU A 120 9.92 3.73 -16.09
N TYR A 121 10.01 4.76 -15.23
CA TYR A 121 10.99 4.82 -14.13
C TYR A 121 10.34 4.88 -12.76
N VAL A 122 9.01 4.80 -12.68
CA VAL A 122 8.24 4.81 -11.44
C VAL A 122 7.52 3.48 -11.25
N GLY A 123 6.95 3.25 -10.07
CA GLY A 123 6.22 2.02 -9.77
C GLY A 123 4.82 1.96 -10.35
N ASP A 124 4.28 3.08 -10.83
CA ASP A 124 2.92 3.15 -11.35
C ASP A 124 2.85 2.62 -12.79
N PRO A 125 1.81 1.86 -13.18
CA PRO A 125 1.68 1.35 -14.52
C PRO A 125 1.35 2.49 -15.52
N MET A 126 1.55 2.23 -16.82
CA MET A 126 1.46 3.23 -17.89
C MET A 126 0.09 3.94 -17.99
N HIS A 127 -0.99 3.29 -17.57
CA HIS A 127 -2.36 3.84 -17.63
C HIS A 127 -2.74 4.67 -16.41
N GLU A 128 -1.90 4.70 -15.38
CA GLU A 128 -2.12 5.47 -14.17
C GLU A 128 -1.21 6.72 -14.12
N PRO A 129 -1.58 7.76 -13.36
CA PRO A 129 -0.70 8.89 -13.13
C PRO A 129 0.62 8.45 -12.50
N GLN A 130 1.73 8.86 -13.10
CA GLN A 130 3.06 8.46 -12.68
C GLN A 130 3.45 9.16 -11.37
N GLY A 131 3.63 8.40 -10.29
CA GLY A 131 3.85 8.89 -8.93
C GLY A 131 2.67 8.67 -7.99
N TRP A 132 1.55 8.14 -8.47
CA TRP A 132 0.31 8.01 -7.70
C TRP A 132 0.50 7.12 -6.48
N TYR A 133 0.97 5.89 -6.69
CA TYR A 133 1.24 4.91 -5.64
C TYR A 133 2.73 4.78 -5.30
N SER A 134 3.62 5.27 -6.14
CA SER A 134 5.05 5.16 -5.96
C SER A 134 5.52 5.65 -4.59
N VAL A 135 6.42 4.89 -3.98
CA VAL A 135 7.23 5.30 -2.84
C VAL A 135 8.58 5.76 -3.38
N PHE A 136 8.88 7.03 -3.25
CA PHE A 136 10.11 7.60 -3.74
C PHE A 136 11.23 7.59 -2.71
N ASP A 137 12.46 7.77 -3.16
CA ASP A 137 13.68 7.89 -2.35
C ASP A 137 13.58 9.00 -1.29
N VAL A 138 12.83 10.09 -1.59
CA VAL A 138 12.61 11.24 -0.71
C VAL A 138 11.43 11.07 0.26
N ASP A 139 10.67 9.99 0.19
CA ASP A 139 9.52 9.72 1.07
C ASP A 139 9.98 9.15 2.42
N GLU A 140 10.70 9.96 3.21
CA GLU A 140 11.35 9.51 4.44
C GLU A 140 10.37 8.92 5.46
N SER A 141 9.17 9.49 5.61
CA SER A 141 8.16 9.01 6.56
C SER A 141 7.62 7.64 6.15
N THR A 142 7.31 7.43 4.87
CA THR A 142 6.84 6.13 4.36
C THR A 142 7.95 5.08 4.46
N LYS A 143 9.20 5.43 4.10
CA LYS A 143 10.36 4.54 4.26
C LYS A 143 10.58 4.14 5.72
N ALA A 144 10.40 5.09 6.65
CA ALA A 144 10.50 4.80 8.08
C ALA A 144 9.43 3.78 8.54
N VAL A 145 8.20 3.90 8.05
CA VAL A 145 7.11 2.93 8.32
C VAL A 145 7.48 1.54 7.79
N ILE A 146 7.98 1.44 6.56
CA ILE A 146 8.39 0.17 5.94
C ILE A 146 9.54 -0.47 6.74
N LYS A 147 10.57 0.31 7.07
CA LYS A 147 11.73 -0.16 7.85
C LYS A 147 11.34 -0.65 9.23
N ALA A 148 10.46 0.10 9.93
CA ALA A 148 9.98 -0.28 11.25
C ALA A 148 9.24 -1.62 11.22
N HIS A 149 8.36 -1.82 10.23
CA HIS A 149 7.66 -3.09 10.03
C HIS A 149 8.62 -4.25 9.79
N SER A 150 9.57 -4.09 8.86
CA SER A 150 10.56 -5.13 8.55
C SER A 150 11.41 -5.52 9.76
N ALA A 151 11.83 -4.51 10.55
CA ALA A 151 12.61 -4.75 11.77
C ALA A 151 11.81 -5.47 12.86
N GLU A 152 10.52 -5.16 12.99
CA GLU A 152 9.63 -5.82 13.95
C GLU A 152 9.38 -7.27 13.56
N LEU A 153 9.09 -7.52 12.29
CA LEU A 153 8.83 -8.86 11.75
C LEU A 153 10.07 -9.75 11.91
N ALA A 154 11.27 -9.20 11.66
CA ALA A 154 12.52 -9.93 11.84
C ALA A 154 12.82 -10.31 13.32
N ARG A 155 12.22 -9.61 14.29
CA ARG A 155 12.33 -9.97 15.71
C ARG A 155 11.36 -11.08 16.13
N MET A 156 10.34 -11.37 15.31
CA MET A 156 9.34 -12.40 15.56
C MET A 156 9.68 -13.76 14.92
N SER A 157 10.66 -13.77 14.00
CA SER A 157 11.17 -14.98 13.34
C SER A 157 12.35 -15.57 14.11
#